data_4de78496d8980f6b7f794bbab7a61dc3
#
_entry.id   4de78496d8980f6b7f794bbab7a61dc3
#
_cell.length_a   1.000
_cell.length_b   1.000
_cell.length_c   1.000
_cell.angle_alpha   90.00
_cell.angle_beta   90.00
_cell.angle_gamma   90.00
#
_symmetry.space_group_name_H-M   'P 1'
#
loop_
_entity.id
_entity.type
_entity.pdbx_description
1 polymer ?
#
loop_
_entity_poly.entity_id
_entity_poly.type
_entity_poly.pdbx_seq_one_letter_code
_entity_poly.pdbx_strand_id
1 'polypeptide(L)' 'MDAKKIGKKLVDLRGIRTRRGVAEETGVSYSALCNYECGYRVPPDETKIILAKYYKVPVGELFFNESNHET' A
#
# COMPACT_ATOMS: atom_id res chain seq x y z
N MET A 1 -3.21 12.45 -4.56
CA MET A 1 -3.29 11.07 -4.12
C MET A 1 -3.86 11.05 -2.72
N ASP A 2 -4.79 10.18 -2.45
CA ASP A 2 -5.49 10.17 -1.19
C ASP A 2 -4.91 9.11 -0.27
N ALA A 3 -4.23 9.52 0.77
CA ALA A 3 -3.57 8.59 1.68
C ALA A 3 -4.55 7.64 2.37
N LYS A 4 -5.73 8.12 2.69
CA LYS A 4 -6.71 7.27 3.34
C LYS A 4 -7.26 6.20 2.42
N LYS A 5 -7.47 6.52 1.17
CA LYS A 5 -7.92 5.53 0.21
C LYS A 5 -6.86 4.49 -0.05
N ILE A 6 -5.62 4.91 -0.15
CA ILE A 6 -4.52 3.99 -0.33
C ILE A 6 -4.44 3.06 0.89
N GLY A 7 -4.55 3.64 2.07
CA GLY A 7 -4.49 2.85 3.29
C GLY A 7 -5.56 1.78 3.35
N LYS A 8 -6.77 2.14 2.95
CA LYS A 8 -7.87 1.22 2.96
C LYS A 8 -7.63 0.08 1.99
N LYS A 9 -7.12 0.37 0.82
CA LYS A 9 -6.79 -0.66 -0.15
C LYS A 9 -5.71 -1.59 0.38
N LEU A 10 -4.72 -1.05 1.07
CA LEU A 10 -3.64 -1.86 1.62
C LEU A 10 -4.18 -2.80 2.71
N VAL A 11 -5.07 -2.32 3.54
CA VAL A 11 -5.68 -3.17 4.56
C VAL A 11 -6.46 -4.31 3.90
N ASP A 12 -7.21 -3.99 2.87
CA ASP A 12 -7.99 -5.01 2.16
C ASP A 12 -7.08 -6.04 1.50
N LEU A 13 -6.01 -5.60 0.89
CA LEU A 13 -5.10 -6.53 0.23
C LEU A 13 -4.35 -7.39 1.23
N ARG A 14 -4.05 -6.84 2.40
CA ARG A 14 -3.36 -7.62 3.41
C ARG A 14 -4.23 -8.78 3.90
N GLY A 15 -5.51 -8.55 3.99
CA GLY A 15 -6.44 -9.62 4.35
C GLY A 15 -6.09 -10.24 5.69
N ILE A 16 -5.90 -11.55 5.73
CA ILE A 16 -5.62 -12.24 6.97
C ILE A 16 -4.15 -12.24 7.35
N ARG A 17 -3.29 -11.70 6.51
CA ARG A 17 -1.88 -11.61 6.86
C ARG A 17 -1.71 -10.59 7.98
N THR A 18 -0.68 -10.77 8.79
CA THR A 18 -0.40 -9.78 9.82
C THR A 18 0.52 -8.71 9.26
N ARG A 19 0.48 -7.53 9.83
CA ARG A 19 1.40 -6.47 9.42
C ARG A 19 2.84 -6.90 9.66
N ARG A 20 3.09 -7.61 10.76
CA ARG A 20 4.43 -8.07 11.05
C ARG A 20 4.93 -9.03 9.98
N GLY A 21 4.06 -9.94 9.55
CA GLY A 21 4.41 -10.87 8.49
C GLY A 21 4.71 -10.16 7.19
N VAL A 22 3.89 -9.18 6.84
CA VAL A 22 4.12 -8.40 5.61
C VAL A 22 5.43 -7.62 5.73
N ALA A 23 5.69 -7.04 6.89
CA ALA A 23 6.93 -6.30 7.10
C ALA A 23 8.14 -7.20 6.88
N GLU A 24 8.09 -8.39 7.42
CA GLU A 24 9.19 -9.32 7.27
C GLU A 24 9.39 -9.76 5.84
N GLU A 25 8.32 -9.98 5.14
CA GLU A 25 8.41 -10.48 3.77
C GLU A 25 8.76 -9.40 2.76
N THR A 26 8.37 -8.17 3.01
CA THR A 26 8.63 -7.10 2.05
C THR A 26 9.87 -6.28 2.39
N GLY A 27 10.30 -6.32 3.64
CA GLY A 27 11.38 -5.46 4.07
C GLY A 27 10.91 -4.06 4.44
N VAL A 28 9.62 -3.79 4.35
CA VAL A 28 9.07 -2.49 4.75
C VAL A 28 8.85 -2.54 6.25
N SER A 29 9.24 -1.51 6.99
CA SER A 29 9.15 -1.58 8.44
C SER A 29 7.70 -1.64 8.91
N TYR A 30 7.52 -2.24 10.07
CA TYR A 30 6.19 -2.36 10.67
C TYR A 30 5.58 -0.97 10.90
N SER A 31 6.38 -0.05 11.41
CA SER A 31 5.92 1.31 11.64
C SER A 31 5.46 1.97 10.37
N ALA A 32 6.20 1.80 9.30
CA ALA A 32 5.84 2.40 8.02
C ALA A 32 4.53 1.80 7.51
N LEU A 33 4.38 0.48 7.63
CA LEU A 33 3.14 -0.15 7.19
C LEU A 33 1.95 0.37 7.98
N CYS A 34 2.11 0.56 9.27
CA CYS A 34 1.04 1.12 10.08
C CYS A 34 0.65 2.51 9.60
N ASN A 35 1.64 3.34 9.29
CA ASN A 35 1.38 4.69 8.82
C ASN A 35 0.67 4.68 7.47
N TYR A 36 1.05 3.79 6.59
CA TYR A 36 0.41 3.70 5.28
C TYR A 36 -1.03 3.20 5.42
N GLU A 37 -1.23 2.18 6.21
CA GLU A 37 -2.58 1.60 6.34
C GLU A 37 -3.53 2.52 7.10
N CYS A 38 -3.00 3.33 8.02
CA CYS A 38 -3.84 4.26 8.73
C CYS A 38 -4.11 5.54 7.96
N GLY A 39 -3.47 5.73 6.84
CA GLY A 39 -3.68 6.92 6.03
C GLY A 39 -2.91 8.12 6.50
N TYR A 40 -1.88 7.92 7.34
CA TYR A 40 -1.06 9.02 7.81
C TYR A 40 0.02 9.41 6.81
N ARG A 41 0.43 8.49 5.98
CA ARG A 41 1.48 8.76 5.01
C ARG A 41 1.22 8.00 3.72
N VAL A 42 1.66 8.58 2.61
CA VAL A 42 1.61 7.90 1.31
C VAL A 42 2.95 7.20 1.12
N PRO A 43 2.98 5.94 0.73
CA PRO A 43 4.26 5.26 0.52
C PRO A 43 5.06 5.94 -0.59
N PRO A 44 6.37 6.01 -0.45
CA PRO A 44 7.19 6.51 -1.56
C PRO A 44 7.15 5.53 -2.73
N ASP A 45 7.59 6.00 -3.90
CA ASP A 45 7.49 5.19 -5.13
C ASP A 45 8.11 3.82 -5.00
N GLU A 46 9.27 3.74 -4.42
CA GLU A 46 9.95 2.46 -4.21
C GLU A 46 9.08 1.50 -3.42
N THR A 47 8.48 1.99 -2.35
CA THR A 47 7.64 1.18 -1.49
C THR A 47 6.35 0.79 -2.20
N LYS A 48 5.80 1.69 -3.02
CA LYS A 48 4.61 1.37 -3.79
C LYS A 48 4.87 0.18 -4.69
N ILE A 49 6.02 0.17 -5.33
CA ILE A 49 6.36 -0.93 -6.23
C ILE A 49 6.51 -2.23 -5.46
N ILE A 50 7.17 -2.18 -4.32
CA ILE A 50 7.35 -3.36 -3.48
C ILE A 50 6.00 -3.93 -3.04
N LEU A 51 5.12 -3.07 -2.57
CA LEU A 51 3.83 -3.52 -2.08
C LEU A 51 2.94 -4.05 -3.21
N ALA A 52 2.98 -3.39 -4.36
CA ALA A 52 2.19 -3.85 -5.50
C ALA A 52 2.64 -5.22 -5.96
N LYS A 53 3.96 -5.44 -6.01
CA LYS A 53 4.48 -6.73 -6.39
C LYS A 53 4.13 -7.79 -5.36
N TYR A 54 4.25 -7.45 -4.09
CA TYR A 54 3.95 -8.40 -3.03
C TYR A 54 2.50 -8.84 -3.08
N TYR A 55 1.59 -7.89 -3.27
CA TYR A 55 0.16 -8.20 -3.33
C TYR A 55 -0.30 -8.59 -4.73
N LYS A 56 0.62 -8.58 -5.69
CA LYS A 56 0.34 -9.04 -7.07
C LYS A 56 -0.73 -8.22 -7.76
N VAL A 57 -0.64 -6.91 -7.61
CA VAL A 57 -1.53 -6.00 -8.31
C VAL A 57 -0.70 -4.98 -9.08
N PRO A 58 -1.24 -4.41 -10.13
CA PRO A 58 -0.52 -3.35 -10.86
C PRO A 58 -0.38 -2.13 -9.98
N VAL A 59 0.81 -1.51 -10.03
CA VAL A 59 1.05 -0.30 -9.25
C VAL A 59 0.04 0.78 -9.59
N GLY A 60 -0.26 0.94 -10.85
CA GLY A 60 -1.19 1.96 -11.28
C GLY A 60 -2.57 1.76 -10.68
N GLU A 61 -3.00 0.52 -10.63
CA GLU A 61 -4.32 0.25 -10.11
C GLU A 61 -4.37 0.52 -8.62
N LEU A 62 -3.33 0.21 -7.90
CA LEU A 62 -3.33 0.38 -6.46
C LEU A 62 -3.20 1.84 -6.03
N PHE A 63 -2.36 2.60 -6.71
CA PHE A 63 -2.02 3.94 -6.24
C PHE A 63 -2.42 5.07 -7.14
N PHE A 64 -2.68 4.81 -8.42
CA PHE A 64 -2.89 5.89 -9.36
C PHE A 64 -4.21 5.83 -10.09
N ASN A 65 -4.96 4.77 -9.95
CA ASN A 65 -6.12 4.66 -10.79
C ASN A 65 -7.13 5.72 -10.55
N GLU A 66 -7.23 6.23 -9.32
CA GLU A 66 -8.21 7.21 -9.12
C GLU A 66 -7.81 8.51 -9.67
N SER A 67 -6.58 8.79 -9.89
CA SER A 67 -6.23 10.04 -10.48
C SER A 67 -6.38 9.96 -11.97
N ASN A 68 -6.57 8.80 -12.52
CA ASN A 68 -6.71 8.74 -13.86
C ASN A 68 -8.01 9.01 -14.38
N HIS A 69 -9.03 8.75 -13.58
CA HIS A 69 -10.19 8.79 -14.16
C HIS A 69 -10.71 10.04 -14.47
N GLU A 70 -10.20 10.96 -14.00
CA GLU A 70 -10.68 12.12 -14.30
C GLU A 70 -10.28 12.58 -15.55
N THR A 71 -9.50 11.99 -16.10
CA THR A 71 -9.14 12.51 -17.29
C THR A 71 -9.74 12.06 -18.34
#